data_e71db484540fd7fe241f0b3c44cfecfa
#
_entry.id   e71db484540fd7fe241f0b3c44cfecfa
#
_cell.length_a   1.000
_cell.length_b   1.000
_cell.length_c   1.000
_cell.angle_alpha   90.00
_cell.angle_beta   90.00
_cell.angle_gamma   90.00
#
_symmetry.space_group_name_H-M   'P 1'
#
loop_
_entity.id
_entity.type
_entity.pdbx_description
1 polymer ?
#
loop_
_entity_poly.entity_id
_entity_poly.type
_entity_poly.pdbx_seq_one_letter_code
_entity_poly.pdbx_strand_id
1 'polypeptide(L)'
;MKFSIITVVKNDISKIGSTIKSLKNQSFKDYEHIIIDGESTDGTSEFLKKISNKKTLYFREKDKSVYDALNKSFKKAKGEYFIVLHSGDFFYSKYSLSILSKSIDKNKNYDFYYSNILFYNQINKNVSRVWKISSKNDDKLNFLKIAHTSLCIKKHIPNKIFYDEKFKI
;
A
#
# COMPACT_ATOMS: atom_id res chain seq x y z
N MET A 1 9.44 14.20 0.03
CA MET A 1 8.41 13.29 -0.49
C MET A 1 7.69 12.67 0.68
N LYS A 2 6.39 12.84 0.75
CA LYS A 2 5.60 12.46 1.93
C LYS A 2 5.31 10.97 1.98
N PHE A 3 4.86 10.39 0.86
CA PHE A 3 4.44 8.98 0.86
C PHE A 3 5.26 8.12 -0.10
N SER A 4 5.60 6.91 0.32
CA SER A 4 5.96 5.78 -0.55
C SER A 4 4.77 4.81 -0.56
N ILE A 5 4.12 4.69 -1.71
CA ILE A 5 3.06 3.71 -1.93
C ILE A 5 3.71 2.44 -2.46
N ILE A 6 3.47 1.33 -1.80
CA ILE A 6 4.14 0.06 -2.06
C ILE A 6 3.13 -0.94 -2.60
N THR A 7 3.41 -1.50 -3.76
CA THR A 7 2.65 -2.59 -4.37
C THR A 7 3.56 -3.78 -4.61
N VAL A 8 3.19 -4.93 -4.08
CA VAL A 8 3.81 -6.21 -4.43
C VAL A 8 2.83 -6.98 -5.31
N VAL A 9 3.33 -7.60 -6.38
CA VAL A 9 2.49 -8.27 -7.37
C VAL A 9 3.19 -9.49 -7.94
N LYS A 10 2.41 -10.52 -8.23
CA LYS A 10 2.85 -11.67 -9.02
C LYS A 10 1.67 -12.23 -9.80
N ASN A 11 1.76 -12.25 -11.13
CA ASN A 11 0.75 -12.80 -12.03
C ASN A 11 -0.67 -12.23 -11.77
N ASP A 12 -0.83 -10.90 -11.90
CA ASP A 12 -2.11 -10.24 -11.67
C ASP A 12 -2.38 -9.11 -12.67
N ILE A 13 -2.18 -9.39 -13.96
CA ILE A 13 -2.40 -8.42 -15.05
C ILE A 13 -3.84 -7.90 -15.07
N SER A 14 -4.80 -8.72 -14.65
CA SER A 14 -6.21 -8.36 -14.67
C SER A 14 -6.58 -7.25 -13.68
N LYS A 15 -5.84 -7.09 -12.57
CA LYS A 15 -6.19 -6.17 -11.48
C LYS A 15 -5.22 -5.01 -11.30
N ILE A 16 -3.91 -5.22 -11.57
CA ILE A 16 -2.88 -4.21 -11.30
C ILE A 16 -3.16 -2.85 -11.96
N GLY A 17 -3.77 -2.86 -13.14
CA GLY A 17 -4.12 -1.63 -13.86
C GLY A 17 -5.09 -0.73 -13.09
N SER A 18 -6.08 -1.29 -12.39
CA SER A 18 -7.05 -0.56 -11.58
C SER A 18 -6.38 0.10 -10.36
N THR A 19 -5.48 -0.62 -9.69
CA THR A 19 -4.67 -0.13 -8.57
C THR A 19 -3.86 1.10 -8.97
N ILE A 20 -3.11 0.99 -10.07
CA ILE A 20 -2.28 2.08 -10.58
C ILE A 20 -3.12 3.29 -10.99
N LYS A 21 -4.26 3.07 -11.65
CA LYS A 21 -5.20 4.12 -12.04
C LYS A 21 -5.74 4.86 -10.81
N SER A 22 -6.12 4.15 -9.75
CA SER A 22 -6.62 4.75 -8.52
C SER A 22 -5.60 5.65 -7.84
N LEU A 23 -4.32 5.24 -7.84
CA LEU A 23 -3.22 6.05 -7.30
C LEU A 23 -2.92 7.26 -8.18
N LYS A 24 -2.84 7.09 -9.51
CA LYS A 24 -2.63 8.22 -10.44
C LYS A 24 -3.71 9.29 -10.32
N ASN A 25 -4.94 8.90 -10.00
CA ASN A 25 -6.09 9.79 -9.83
C ASN A 25 -6.09 10.55 -8.49
N GLN A 26 -5.19 10.26 -7.54
CA GLN A 26 -5.13 11.02 -6.30
C GLN A 26 -4.81 12.49 -6.55
N SER A 27 -5.52 13.39 -5.84
CA SER A 27 -5.28 14.84 -5.90
C SER A 27 -3.94 15.22 -5.27
N PHE A 28 -3.52 14.52 -4.23
CA PHE A 28 -2.21 14.68 -3.59
C PHE A 28 -1.12 14.04 -4.44
N LYS A 29 -0.05 14.78 -4.75
CA LYS A 29 0.97 14.35 -5.71
C LYS A 29 2.37 14.13 -5.12
N ASP A 30 2.58 14.44 -3.84
CA ASP A 30 3.89 14.25 -3.18
C ASP A 30 4.06 12.81 -2.68
N TYR A 31 4.10 11.88 -3.63
CA TYR A 31 4.33 10.44 -3.41
C TYR A 31 5.20 9.83 -4.50
N GLU A 32 5.83 8.70 -4.19
CA GLU A 32 6.35 7.73 -5.16
C GLU A 32 5.54 6.44 -5.09
N HIS A 33 5.56 5.68 -6.18
CA HIS A 33 4.98 4.35 -6.25
C HIS A 33 6.10 3.34 -6.50
N ILE A 34 6.29 2.42 -5.57
CA ILE A 34 7.29 1.34 -5.66
C ILE A 34 6.54 0.04 -5.92
N ILE A 35 6.87 -0.62 -7.03
CA ILE A 35 6.25 -1.87 -7.43
C ILE A 35 7.33 -2.95 -7.47
N ILE A 36 7.14 -4.00 -6.66
CA ILE A 36 7.96 -5.22 -6.70
C ILE A 36 7.15 -6.31 -7.40
N ASP A 37 7.67 -6.79 -8.51
CA ASP A 37 7.09 -7.86 -9.30
C ASP A 37 7.88 -9.15 -9.06
N GLY A 38 7.23 -10.15 -8.52
CA GLY A 38 7.78 -11.48 -8.22
C GLY A 38 8.01 -12.35 -9.46
N GLU A 39 8.58 -11.77 -10.54
CA GLU A 39 8.84 -12.44 -11.81
C GLU A 39 7.56 -12.97 -12.48
N SER A 40 6.59 -12.08 -12.67
CA SER A 40 5.34 -12.41 -13.37
C SER A 40 5.58 -12.88 -14.81
N THR A 41 4.69 -13.76 -15.29
CA THR A 41 4.72 -14.39 -16.63
C THR A 41 3.42 -14.25 -17.41
N ASP A 42 2.41 -13.57 -16.83
CA ASP A 42 1.06 -13.39 -17.40
C ASP A 42 0.87 -12.08 -18.17
N GLY A 43 1.96 -11.34 -18.45
CA GLY A 43 1.93 -10.01 -19.05
C GLY A 43 2.00 -8.86 -18.06
N THR A 44 1.96 -9.14 -16.73
CA THR A 44 2.10 -8.11 -15.68
C THR A 44 3.44 -7.37 -15.80
N SER A 45 4.55 -8.11 -15.95
CA SER A 45 5.90 -7.53 -16.07
C SER A 45 6.01 -6.56 -17.24
N GLU A 46 5.54 -6.94 -18.41
CA GLU A 46 5.57 -6.13 -19.63
C GLU A 46 4.73 -4.86 -19.47
N PHE A 47 3.56 -4.98 -18.87
CA PHE A 47 2.70 -3.85 -18.59
C PHE A 47 3.38 -2.87 -17.62
N LEU A 48 3.95 -3.36 -16.52
CA LEU A 48 4.60 -2.53 -15.51
C LEU A 48 5.85 -1.83 -16.04
N LYS A 49 6.65 -2.52 -16.88
CA LYS A 49 7.79 -1.93 -17.55
C LYS A 49 7.41 -0.74 -18.44
N LYS A 50 6.30 -0.84 -19.18
CA LYS A 50 5.80 0.24 -20.06
C LYS A 50 5.36 1.48 -19.31
N ILE A 51 4.81 1.34 -18.10
CA ILE A 51 4.28 2.47 -17.33
C ILE A 51 5.27 3.04 -16.30
N SER A 52 6.42 2.40 -16.11
CA SER A 52 7.46 2.85 -15.19
C SER A 52 8.04 4.20 -15.60
N ASN A 53 8.34 5.04 -14.62
CA ASN A 53 8.89 6.37 -14.79
C ASN A 53 9.55 6.85 -13.48
N LYS A 54 10.01 8.11 -13.44
CA LYS A 54 10.66 8.69 -12.23
C LYS A 54 9.80 8.66 -10.96
N LYS A 55 8.47 8.54 -11.09
CA LYS A 55 7.52 8.52 -9.98
C LYS A 55 6.96 7.12 -9.69
N THR A 56 6.92 6.26 -10.69
CA THR A 56 6.50 4.86 -10.59
C THR A 56 7.71 3.98 -10.85
N LEU A 57 8.33 3.52 -9.78
CA LEU A 57 9.54 2.71 -9.79
C LEU A 57 9.17 1.24 -9.84
N TYR A 58 9.58 0.55 -10.88
CA TYR A 58 9.32 -0.85 -11.11
C TYR A 58 10.60 -1.68 -10.92
N PHE A 59 10.49 -2.74 -10.14
CA PHE A 59 11.55 -3.70 -9.89
C PHE A 59 11.02 -5.11 -10.11
N ARG A 60 11.68 -5.87 -10.97
CA ARG A 60 11.41 -7.29 -11.19
C ARG A 60 12.44 -8.09 -10.43
N GLU A 61 12.02 -8.75 -9.37
CA GLU A 61 12.94 -9.45 -8.45
C GLU A 61 12.29 -10.74 -7.97
N LYS A 62 13.06 -11.84 -7.99
CA LYS A 62 12.60 -13.09 -7.36
C LYS A 62 12.35 -12.86 -5.88
N ASP A 63 11.18 -13.19 -5.41
CA ASP A 63 10.83 -13.16 -4.00
C ASP A 63 10.53 -14.56 -3.44
N LYS A 64 10.72 -14.74 -2.14
CA LYS A 64 10.41 -15.97 -1.41
C LYS A 64 8.98 -15.98 -0.88
N SER A 65 8.43 -14.80 -0.67
CA SER A 65 7.08 -14.56 -0.14
C SER A 65 6.67 -13.11 -0.34
N VAL A 66 5.38 -12.82 -0.14
CA VAL A 66 4.86 -11.44 -0.10
C VAL A 66 5.63 -10.59 0.92
N TYR A 67 6.02 -11.15 2.05
CA TYR A 67 6.76 -10.44 3.09
C TYR A 67 8.20 -10.12 2.68
N ASP A 68 8.88 -11.01 1.96
CA ASP A 68 10.20 -10.72 1.36
C ASP A 68 10.09 -9.57 0.36
N ALA A 69 9.08 -9.56 -0.52
CA ALA A 69 8.84 -8.48 -1.46
C ALA A 69 8.55 -7.15 -0.75
N LEU A 70 7.74 -7.16 0.32
CA LEU A 70 7.49 -5.97 1.14
C LEU A 70 8.77 -5.45 1.81
N ASN A 71 9.58 -6.33 2.40
CA ASN A 71 10.86 -5.97 3.01
C ASN A 71 11.83 -5.33 1.99
N LYS A 72 11.89 -5.87 0.77
CA LYS A 72 12.66 -5.28 -0.33
C LYS A 72 12.16 -3.89 -0.72
N SER A 73 10.83 -3.71 -0.75
CA SER A 73 10.23 -2.44 -1.11
C SER A 73 10.52 -1.34 -0.08
N PHE A 74 10.48 -1.66 1.22
CA PHE A 74 10.82 -0.69 2.28
C PHE A 74 12.27 -0.19 2.17
N LYS A 75 13.21 -1.06 1.79
CA LYS A 75 14.62 -0.65 1.57
C LYS A 75 14.78 0.33 0.41
N LYS A 76 13.89 0.28 -0.59
CA LYS A 76 13.92 1.15 -1.77
C LYS A 76 13.15 2.46 -1.55
N ALA A 77 12.27 2.50 -0.56
CA ALA A 77 11.36 3.60 -0.30
C ALA A 77 12.04 4.83 0.29
N LYS A 78 11.70 6.02 -0.23
CA LYS A 78 12.29 7.30 0.17
C LYS A 78 11.31 8.21 0.92
N GLY A 79 10.00 7.93 0.86
CA GLY A 79 8.96 8.69 1.52
C GLY A 79 9.10 8.71 3.03
N GLU A 80 8.54 9.72 3.67
CA GLU A 80 8.46 9.85 5.13
C GLU A 80 7.51 8.81 5.75
N TYR A 81 6.48 8.44 4.99
CA TYR A 81 5.46 7.44 5.38
C TYR A 81 5.29 6.39 4.31
N PHE A 82 5.01 5.16 4.74
CA PHE A 82 4.79 3.99 3.89
C PHE A 82 3.35 3.55 3.94
N ILE A 83 2.79 3.23 2.78
CA ILE A 83 1.43 2.70 2.62
C ILE A 83 1.52 1.50 1.68
N VAL A 84 0.99 0.35 2.12
CA VAL A 84 0.86 -0.84 1.27
C VAL A 84 -0.47 -0.78 0.53
N LEU A 85 -0.42 -0.87 -0.79
CA LEU A 85 -1.57 -0.92 -1.68
C LEU A 85 -1.39 -2.13 -2.62
N HIS A 86 -1.97 -3.28 -2.27
CA HIS A 86 -1.82 -4.50 -3.06
C HIS A 86 -2.47 -4.40 -4.44
N SER A 87 -2.06 -5.28 -5.35
CA SER A 87 -2.74 -5.43 -6.63
C SER A 87 -4.21 -5.82 -6.41
N GLY A 88 -5.13 -5.12 -7.09
CA GLY A 88 -6.57 -5.25 -6.88
C GLY A 88 -7.16 -4.28 -5.85
N ASP A 89 -6.34 -3.73 -4.95
CA ASP A 89 -6.78 -2.69 -4.02
C ASP A 89 -6.78 -1.31 -4.67
N PHE A 90 -7.60 -0.40 -4.16
CA PHE A 90 -7.67 0.98 -4.66
C PHE A 90 -8.08 1.96 -3.56
N PHE A 91 -7.66 3.20 -3.72
CA PHE A 91 -8.10 4.29 -2.85
C PHE A 91 -9.58 4.59 -3.11
N TYR A 92 -10.37 4.64 -2.04
CA TYR A 92 -11.82 4.89 -2.10
C TYR A 92 -12.17 6.22 -2.80
N SER A 93 -11.37 7.25 -2.60
CA SER A 93 -11.60 8.59 -3.16
C SER A 93 -10.32 9.17 -3.74
N LYS A 94 -10.46 10.04 -4.74
CA LYS A 94 -9.34 10.86 -5.25
C LYS A 94 -8.72 11.79 -4.18
N TYR A 95 -9.39 11.97 -3.05
CA TYR A 95 -8.92 12.79 -1.95
C TYR A 95 -8.29 11.99 -0.80
N SER A 96 -8.24 10.65 -0.87
CA SER A 96 -7.78 9.80 0.24
C SER A 96 -6.40 10.19 0.75
N LEU A 97 -5.41 10.36 -0.14
CA LEU A 97 -4.06 10.77 0.27
C LEU A 97 -4.00 12.21 0.80
N SER A 98 -4.81 13.12 0.27
CA SER A 98 -4.83 14.50 0.78
C SER A 98 -5.47 14.60 2.18
N ILE A 99 -6.51 13.80 2.44
CA ILE A 99 -7.14 13.70 3.77
C ILE A 99 -6.13 13.12 4.77
N LEU A 100 -5.47 12.02 4.40
CA LEU A 100 -4.44 11.41 5.24
C LEU A 100 -3.29 12.38 5.53
N SER A 101 -2.80 13.08 4.50
CA SER A 101 -1.75 14.09 4.65
C SER A 101 -2.13 15.17 5.66
N LYS A 102 -3.34 15.71 5.56
CA LYS A 102 -3.86 16.71 6.51
C LYS A 102 -3.99 16.16 7.94
N SER A 103 -4.41 14.90 8.08
CA SER A 103 -4.51 14.23 9.38
C SER A 103 -3.15 14.07 10.04
N ILE A 104 -2.14 13.70 9.26
CA ILE A 104 -0.74 13.60 9.71
C ILE A 104 -0.23 14.98 10.17
N ASP A 105 -0.47 16.02 9.36
CA ASP A 105 0.01 17.38 9.67
C ASP A 105 -0.59 17.94 10.97
N LYS A 106 -1.83 17.54 11.31
CA LYS A 106 -2.49 17.90 12.57
C LYS A 106 -1.96 17.12 13.77
N ASN A 107 -1.46 15.90 13.56
CA ASN A 107 -1.12 14.95 14.65
C ASN A 107 0.24 14.31 14.42
N LYS A 108 1.29 15.11 14.24
CA LYS A 108 2.64 14.66 13.83
C LYS A 108 3.34 13.70 14.81
N ASN A 109 2.85 13.56 16.03
CA ASN A 109 3.48 12.77 17.08
C ASN A 109 3.18 11.27 17.00
N TYR A 110 2.32 10.85 16.06
CA TYR A 110 2.03 9.43 15.89
C TYR A 110 2.94 8.78 14.86
N ASP A 111 3.29 7.53 15.10
CA ASP A 111 4.08 6.70 14.20
C ASP A 111 3.21 5.90 13.22
N PHE A 112 1.92 5.76 13.55
CA PHE A 112 0.94 5.00 12.79
C PHE A 112 -0.34 5.79 12.59
N TYR A 113 -0.86 5.73 11.37
CA TYR A 113 -2.19 6.19 11.02
C TYR A 113 -2.92 5.03 10.34
N TYR A 114 -4.19 4.89 10.57
CA TYR A 114 -4.98 3.82 9.95
C TYR A 114 -6.31 4.35 9.41
N SER A 115 -6.87 3.63 8.48
CA SER A 115 -8.16 3.95 7.88
C SER A 115 -9.10 2.75 7.96
N ASN A 116 -10.38 2.99 7.77
CA ASN A 116 -11.33 1.91 7.53
C ASN A 116 -11.04 1.23 6.20
N ILE A 117 -11.41 -0.05 6.08
CA ILE A 117 -11.37 -0.81 4.84
C ILE A 117 -12.78 -1.04 4.35
N LEU A 118 -12.97 -0.82 3.05
CA LEU A 118 -14.20 -1.10 2.34
C LEU A 118 -13.99 -2.32 1.46
N PHE A 119 -14.86 -3.30 1.56
CA PHE A 119 -14.91 -4.42 0.64
C PHE A 119 -15.88 -4.08 -0.48
N TYR A 120 -15.34 -3.98 -1.69
CA TYR A 120 -16.11 -3.57 -2.86
C TYR A 120 -16.42 -4.76 -3.75
N ASN A 121 -17.70 -4.95 -4.03
CA ASN A 121 -18.13 -5.95 -5.00
C ASN A 121 -18.09 -5.34 -6.40
N GLN A 122 -17.20 -5.84 -7.25
CA GLN A 122 -17.02 -5.32 -8.60
C GLN A 122 -18.21 -5.67 -9.53
N ILE A 123 -18.91 -6.77 -9.29
CA ILE A 123 -20.05 -7.20 -10.10
C ILE A 123 -21.23 -6.26 -9.85
N ASN A 124 -21.60 -6.09 -8.58
CA ASN A 124 -22.75 -5.27 -8.18
C ASN A 124 -22.40 -3.78 -8.01
N LYS A 125 -21.12 -3.41 -8.20
CA LYS A 125 -20.61 -2.03 -8.08
C LYS A 125 -21.00 -1.35 -6.76
N ASN A 126 -21.02 -2.10 -5.65
CA ASN A 126 -21.40 -1.58 -4.33
C ASN A 126 -20.39 -1.99 -3.25
N VAL A 127 -20.44 -1.29 -2.11
CA VAL A 127 -19.70 -1.67 -0.90
C VAL A 127 -20.47 -2.78 -0.21
N SER A 128 -19.89 -3.99 -0.15
CA SER A 128 -20.49 -5.16 0.47
C SER A 128 -20.26 -5.23 1.99
N ARG A 129 -19.13 -4.67 2.46
CA ARG A 129 -18.75 -4.67 3.88
C ARG A 129 -17.85 -3.49 4.21
N VAL A 130 -17.99 -2.96 5.41
CA VAL A 130 -17.09 -1.95 5.99
C VAL A 130 -16.39 -2.54 7.21
N TRP A 131 -15.06 -2.60 7.19
CA TRP A 131 -14.28 -2.93 8.38
C TRP A 131 -13.89 -1.61 9.07
N LYS A 132 -14.66 -1.27 10.11
CA LYS A 132 -14.38 -0.11 10.94
C LYS A 132 -13.35 -0.50 12.00
N ILE A 133 -12.27 0.28 12.07
CA ILE A 133 -11.28 0.15 13.13
C ILE A 133 -11.69 1.14 14.23
N SER A 134 -12.10 0.62 15.39
CA SER A 134 -12.53 1.45 16.52
C SER A 134 -11.32 1.91 17.33
N SER A 135 -11.26 3.23 17.60
CA SER A 135 -10.27 3.84 18.51
C SER A 135 -10.80 3.99 19.94
N LYS A 136 -11.98 3.41 20.26
CA LYS A 136 -12.56 3.55 21.60
C LYS A 136 -11.75 2.74 22.62
N ASN A 137 -11.00 3.46 23.45
CA ASN A 137 -10.51 3.08 24.79
C ASN A 137 -9.86 1.70 24.99
N ASP A 138 -9.19 1.15 23.96
CA ASP A 138 -8.28 0.05 24.21
C ASP A 138 -6.87 0.64 24.31
N ASP A 139 -6.38 0.87 25.54
CA ASP A 139 -5.00 1.28 25.85
C ASP A 139 -3.94 0.28 25.33
N LYS A 140 -4.41 -0.83 24.77
CA LYS A 140 -3.64 -1.81 24.01
C LYS A 140 -4.23 -1.90 22.60
N LEU A 141 -3.71 -1.08 21.70
CA LEU A 141 -3.95 -1.25 20.25
C LEU A 141 -3.63 -2.70 19.90
N ASN A 142 -4.67 -3.49 19.72
CA ASN A 142 -4.51 -4.88 19.30
C ASN A 142 -4.19 -4.86 17.80
N PHE A 143 -2.91 -4.75 17.47
CA PHE A 143 -2.40 -4.71 16.09
C PHE A 143 -2.91 -5.89 15.24
N LEU A 144 -3.29 -7.00 15.88
CA LEU A 144 -3.89 -8.16 15.19
C LEU A 144 -5.25 -7.84 14.55
N LYS A 145 -5.91 -6.75 14.96
CA LYS A 145 -7.19 -6.31 14.40
C LYS A 145 -7.04 -5.26 13.29
N ILE A 146 -5.82 -4.83 12.99
CA ILE A 146 -5.57 -3.81 11.97
C ILE A 146 -4.93 -4.47 10.76
N ALA A 147 -5.63 -4.46 9.63
CA ALA A 147 -5.06 -4.97 8.40
C ALA A 147 -3.91 -4.06 7.93
N HIS A 148 -2.78 -4.64 7.56
CA HIS A 148 -1.59 -3.88 7.13
C HIS A 148 -1.86 -2.97 5.92
N THR A 149 -2.82 -3.29 5.07
CA THR A 149 -3.25 -2.47 3.93
C THR A 149 -4.00 -1.19 4.34
N SER A 150 -4.45 -1.10 5.59
CA SER A 150 -5.07 0.11 6.14
C SER A 150 -4.08 1.04 6.84
N LEU A 151 -2.83 0.60 7.02
CA LEU A 151 -1.82 1.31 7.77
C LEU A 151 -1.02 2.28 6.90
N CYS A 152 -0.78 3.47 7.46
CA CYS A 152 0.26 4.39 7.04
C CYS A 152 1.29 4.46 8.16
N ILE A 153 2.51 4.05 7.87
CA ILE A 153 3.56 3.80 8.85
C ILE A 153 4.70 4.78 8.62
N LYS A 154 5.18 5.44 9.68
CA LYS A 154 6.34 6.33 9.60
C LYS A 154 7.61 5.54 9.29
N LYS A 155 8.45 6.06 8.42
CA LYS A 155 9.62 5.38 7.82
C LYS A 155 10.56 4.72 8.83
N HIS A 156 10.78 5.32 10.00
CA HIS A 156 11.71 4.79 10.99
C HIS A 156 11.27 3.45 11.60
N ILE A 157 9.97 3.11 11.51
CA ILE A 157 9.43 1.88 12.06
C ILE A 157 9.84 0.65 11.21
N PRO A 158 9.57 0.59 9.89
CA PRO A 158 10.01 -0.52 9.05
C PRO A 158 11.53 -0.69 9.00
N ASN A 159 12.29 0.38 9.23
CA ASN A 159 13.75 0.27 9.31
C ASN A 159 14.23 -0.53 10.54
N LYS A 160 13.39 -0.68 11.56
CA LYS A 160 13.68 -1.42 12.80
C LYS A 160 12.97 -2.78 12.86
N ILE A 161 11.80 -2.88 12.22
CA ILE A 161 10.90 -4.04 12.29
C ILE A 161 10.55 -4.46 10.87
N PHE A 162 11.18 -5.50 10.37
CA PHE A 162 10.82 -6.14 9.12
C PHE A 162 9.70 -7.16 9.32
N TYR A 163 8.95 -7.46 8.27
CA TYR A 163 8.07 -8.61 8.27
C TYR A 163 8.89 -9.90 8.46
N ASP A 164 8.41 -10.79 9.31
CA ASP A 164 9.01 -12.11 9.46
C ASP A 164 8.66 -12.97 8.23
N GLU A 165 9.67 -13.30 7.44
CA GLU A 165 9.52 -14.06 6.19
C GLU A 165 9.14 -15.53 6.40
N LYS A 166 9.16 -16.01 7.64
CA LYS A 166 8.71 -17.37 8.00
C LYS A 166 7.20 -17.54 7.87
N PHE A 167 6.44 -16.45 8.03
CA PHE A 167 5.00 -16.49 7.80
C PHE A 167 4.70 -16.61 6.30
N LYS A 168 3.93 -17.63 5.95
CA LYS A 168 3.37 -17.83 4.61
C LYS A 168 1.89 -17.50 4.64
N ILE A 169 1.44 -16.72 3.66
CA ILE A 169 0.01 -16.47 3.39
C ILE A 169 -0.41 -17.48 2.33
#